data_b226c63d608c5d4e6524805d54f6e93d
#
_entry.id   b226c63d608c5d4e6524805d54f6e93d
#
_cell.length_a   1.000
_cell.length_b   1.000
_cell.length_c   1.000
_cell.angle_alpha   90.00
_cell.angle_beta   90.00
_cell.angle_gamma   90.00
#
_symmetry.space_group_name_H-M   'P 1'
#
loop_
_entity.id
_entity.type
_entity.pdbx_description
1 polymer ?
#
loop_
_entity_poly.entity_id
_entity_poly.type
_entity_poly.pdbx_seq_one_letter_code
_entity_poly.pdbx_strand_id
1 'polypeptide(L)'
;HLYQTTYYASKKPDPIRNLLNYGGYVEGWATYSEMMSYYYAPVSKEQATLMQKNTSVILGLYALADMGIHYEGWTLLDAVSFFRSYGITDTDTIEKIYDLIIADPANYLKYYIGYVEFLEMKKEALDMWGDDFSQEKFHKAVLDVGPAPFDLVRDYALKK
;
A
#
# COMPACT_ATOMS: atom_id res chain seq x y z
N HIS A 1 -11.74 -1.11 -0.45
CA HIS A 1 -12.06 -1.05 -1.87
C HIS A 1 -13.49 -0.57 -2.12
N LEU A 2 -14.51 -1.20 -1.53
CA LEU A 2 -15.91 -0.84 -1.79
C LEU A 2 -16.18 0.65 -1.52
N TYR A 3 -15.76 1.16 -0.37
CA TYR A 3 -15.94 2.58 -0.03
C TYR A 3 -15.19 3.50 -1.00
N GLN A 4 -13.93 3.21 -1.29
CA GLN A 4 -13.12 3.98 -2.24
C GLN A 4 -13.82 4.08 -3.61
N THR A 5 -14.23 2.93 -4.16
CA THR A 5 -14.84 2.87 -5.49
C THR A 5 -16.20 3.56 -5.54
N THR A 6 -17.08 3.29 -4.56
CA THR A 6 -18.43 3.89 -4.54
C THR A 6 -18.39 5.39 -4.24
N TYR A 7 -17.50 5.80 -3.33
CA TYR A 7 -17.29 7.23 -3.04
C TYR A 7 -16.81 7.99 -4.27
N TYR A 8 -15.77 7.47 -4.95
CA TYR A 8 -15.25 8.11 -6.16
C TYR A 8 -16.28 8.13 -7.29
N ALA A 9 -17.02 7.04 -7.52
CA ALA A 9 -18.10 7.00 -8.51
C ALA A 9 -19.20 8.03 -8.24
N SER A 10 -19.50 8.32 -6.95
CA SER A 10 -20.49 9.33 -6.56
C SER A 10 -20.10 10.76 -6.99
N LYS A 11 -18.82 11.01 -7.23
CA LYS A 11 -18.30 12.29 -7.72
C LYS A 11 -18.52 12.49 -9.22
N LYS A 12 -19.00 11.47 -9.94
CA LYS A 12 -19.22 11.48 -11.39
C LYS A 12 -17.97 11.93 -12.16
N PRO A 13 -16.81 11.23 -11.97
CA PRO A 13 -15.58 11.59 -12.66
C PRO A 13 -15.76 11.49 -14.18
N ASP A 14 -14.87 12.18 -14.93
CA ASP A 14 -14.85 12.08 -16.39
C ASP A 14 -14.72 10.59 -16.79
N PRO A 15 -15.53 10.10 -17.74
CA PRO A 15 -15.54 8.69 -18.17
C PRO A 15 -14.17 8.14 -18.59
N ILE A 16 -13.25 8.97 -19.09
CA ILE A 16 -11.88 8.56 -19.43
C ILE A 16 -11.13 7.99 -18.21
N ARG A 17 -11.44 8.46 -17.00
CA ARG A 17 -10.83 7.99 -15.76
C ARG A 17 -11.14 6.51 -15.47
N ASN A 18 -12.24 5.98 -15.99
CA ASN A 18 -12.60 4.57 -15.85
C ASN A 18 -11.73 3.64 -16.72
N LEU A 19 -11.03 4.19 -17.70
CA LEU A 19 -10.11 3.44 -18.58
C LEU A 19 -8.67 3.44 -18.04
N LEU A 20 -8.39 4.28 -17.02
CA LEU A 20 -7.06 4.39 -16.43
C LEU A 20 -6.96 3.49 -15.19
N ASN A 21 -5.86 2.76 -15.08
CA ASN A 21 -5.59 1.89 -13.95
C ASN A 21 -4.40 2.42 -13.13
N TYR A 22 -4.65 2.75 -11.88
CA TYR A 22 -3.64 3.19 -10.93
C TYR A 22 -3.60 2.24 -9.73
N GLY A 23 -3.12 1.00 -9.97
CA GLY A 23 -3.08 -0.08 -8.98
C GLY A 23 -2.39 0.32 -7.67
N GLY A 24 -1.30 1.10 -7.75
CA GLY A 24 -0.62 1.61 -6.55
C GLY A 24 -1.52 2.48 -5.66
N TYR A 25 -2.36 3.33 -6.25
CA TYR A 25 -3.34 4.10 -5.48
C TYR A 25 -4.43 3.19 -4.89
N VAL A 26 -4.98 2.29 -5.70
CA VAL A 26 -6.12 1.43 -5.30
C VAL A 26 -5.72 0.47 -4.19
N GLU A 27 -4.65 -0.28 -4.38
CA GLU A 27 -4.15 -1.27 -3.42
C GLU A 27 -3.45 -0.59 -2.24
N GLY A 28 -2.73 0.50 -2.49
CA GLY A 28 -2.10 1.30 -1.44
C GLY A 28 -3.12 1.88 -0.46
N TRP A 29 -4.24 2.42 -0.94
CA TRP A 29 -5.35 2.86 -0.08
C TRP A 29 -5.94 1.72 0.74
N ALA A 30 -6.16 0.55 0.12
CA ALA A 30 -6.71 -0.60 0.82
C ALA A 30 -5.77 -1.09 1.92
N THR A 31 -4.47 -1.21 1.62
CA THR A 31 -3.44 -1.59 2.59
C THR A 31 -3.31 -0.57 3.72
N TYR A 32 -3.30 0.72 3.39
CA TYR A 32 -3.29 1.80 4.37
C TYR A 32 -4.51 1.72 5.30
N SER A 33 -5.70 1.50 4.73
CA SER A 33 -6.95 1.40 5.50
C SER A 33 -6.98 0.16 6.38
N GLU A 34 -6.49 -0.99 5.89
CA GLU A 34 -6.34 -2.22 6.66
C GLU A 34 -5.46 -1.98 7.88
N MET A 35 -4.24 -1.45 7.68
CA MET A 35 -3.29 -1.24 8.77
C MET A 35 -3.79 -0.21 9.79
N MET A 36 -4.54 0.80 9.35
CA MET A 36 -5.19 1.74 10.25
C MET A 36 -6.31 1.08 11.04
N SER A 37 -7.02 0.09 10.46
CA SER A 37 -8.14 -0.58 11.11
C SER A 37 -7.74 -1.35 12.37
N TYR A 38 -6.49 -1.82 12.48
CA TYR A 38 -6.01 -2.52 13.67
C TYR A 38 -6.12 -1.68 14.94
N TYR A 39 -5.99 -0.35 14.84
CA TYR A 39 -6.13 0.58 15.96
C TYR A 39 -7.59 0.83 16.40
N TYR A 40 -8.55 0.35 15.63
CA TYR A 40 -9.98 0.40 15.95
C TYR A 40 -10.55 -0.97 16.38
N ALA A 41 -9.72 -2.01 16.31
CA ALA A 41 -10.08 -3.35 16.77
C ALA A 41 -10.10 -3.41 18.31
N PRO A 42 -10.84 -4.36 18.94
CA PRO A 42 -10.90 -4.53 20.39
C PRO A 42 -9.62 -5.22 20.93
N VAL A 43 -8.47 -4.63 20.64
CA VAL A 43 -7.13 -5.09 21.08
C VAL A 43 -6.39 -3.93 21.72
N SER A 44 -5.30 -4.21 22.45
CA SER A 44 -4.47 -3.13 23.00
C SER A 44 -3.72 -2.37 21.90
N LYS A 45 -3.29 -1.15 22.18
CA LYS A 45 -2.51 -0.34 21.24
C LYS A 45 -1.19 -1.04 20.83
N GLU A 46 -0.58 -1.73 21.78
CA GLU A 46 0.65 -2.51 21.54
C GLU A 46 0.39 -3.67 20.59
N GLN A 47 -0.71 -4.39 20.79
CA GLN A 47 -1.13 -5.46 19.89
C GLN A 47 -1.45 -4.94 18.48
N ALA A 48 -2.20 -3.83 18.37
CA ALA A 48 -2.49 -3.18 17.09
C ALA A 48 -1.20 -2.77 16.38
N THR A 49 -0.25 -2.19 17.11
CA THR A 49 1.06 -1.81 16.58
C THR A 49 1.86 -3.01 16.10
N LEU A 50 1.85 -4.10 16.86
CA LEU A 50 2.53 -5.35 16.47
C LEU A 50 1.93 -5.92 15.18
N MET A 51 0.59 -5.98 15.09
CA MET A 51 -0.11 -6.45 13.89
C MET A 51 0.26 -5.60 12.67
N GLN A 52 0.18 -4.27 12.80
CA GLN A 52 0.57 -3.34 11.72
C GLN A 52 2.02 -3.55 11.28
N LYS A 53 2.95 -3.63 12.22
CA LYS A 53 4.37 -3.81 11.89
C LYS A 53 4.64 -5.16 11.25
N ASN A 54 4.02 -6.22 11.74
CA ASN A 54 4.14 -7.56 11.15
C ASN A 54 3.64 -7.58 9.70
N THR A 55 2.44 -7.08 9.44
CA THR A 55 1.89 -7.00 8.07
C THR A 55 2.78 -6.13 7.17
N SER A 56 3.25 -4.99 7.67
CA SER A 56 4.14 -4.09 6.92
C SER A 56 5.47 -4.78 6.55
N VAL A 57 6.07 -5.53 7.48
CA VAL A 57 7.32 -6.26 7.22
C VAL A 57 7.10 -7.34 6.15
N ILE A 58 6.04 -8.15 6.28
CA ILE A 58 5.75 -9.22 5.30
C ILE A 58 5.53 -8.64 3.89
N LEU A 59 4.71 -7.59 3.76
CA LEU A 59 4.50 -6.94 2.46
C LEU A 59 5.80 -6.32 1.91
N GLY A 60 6.62 -5.73 2.78
CA GLY A 60 7.92 -5.19 2.41
C GLY A 60 8.88 -6.26 1.90
N LEU A 61 8.93 -7.43 2.55
CA LEU A 61 9.73 -8.57 2.09
C LEU A 61 9.28 -9.07 0.70
N TYR A 62 7.96 -9.14 0.48
CA TYR A 62 7.43 -9.54 -0.83
C TYR A 62 7.76 -8.50 -1.91
N ALA A 63 7.64 -7.21 -1.60
CA ALA A 63 8.03 -6.14 -2.53
C ALA A 63 9.52 -6.16 -2.87
N LEU A 64 10.39 -6.42 -1.89
CA LEU A 64 11.83 -6.57 -2.10
C LEU A 64 12.14 -7.81 -2.95
N ALA A 65 11.48 -8.93 -2.68
CA ALA A 65 11.65 -10.15 -3.47
C ALA A 65 11.16 -9.95 -4.92
N ASP A 66 10.07 -9.23 -5.13
CA ASP A 66 9.54 -8.87 -6.46
C ASP A 66 10.60 -8.08 -7.26
N MET A 67 11.20 -7.06 -6.63
CA MET A 67 12.30 -6.31 -7.25
C MET A 67 13.54 -7.19 -7.49
N GLY A 68 13.92 -8.02 -6.53
CA GLY A 68 15.03 -8.95 -6.67
C GLY A 68 14.86 -9.91 -7.84
N ILE A 69 13.67 -10.51 -7.98
CA ILE A 69 13.36 -11.47 -9.04
C ILE A 69 13.32 -10.78 -10.41
N HIS A 70 12.57 -9.69 -10.55
CA HIS A 70 12.29 -9.11 -11.86
C HIS A 70 13.29 -8.08 -12.32
N TYR A 71 14.00 -7.40 -11.41
CA TYR A 71 15.00 -6.39 -11.75
C TYR A 71 16.44 -6.89 -11.60
N GLU A 72 16.72 -7.66 -10.54
CA GLU A 72 18.07 -8.17 -10.26
C GLU A 72 18.30 -9.59 -10.77
N GLY A 73 17.24 -10.30 -11.21
CA GLY A 73 17.34 -11.64 -11.77
C GLY A 73 17.56 -12.74 -10.73
N TRP A 74 17.00 -12.58 -9.52
CA TRP A 74 17.12 -13.60 -8.47
C TRP A 74 16.50 -14.93 -8.90
N THR A 75 17.26 -15.98 -8.65
CA THR A 75 16.81 -17.37 -8.76
C THR A 75 15.98 -17.76 -7.52
N LEU A 76 15.34 -18.93 -7.58
CA LEU A 76 14.69 -19.51 -6.40
C LEU A 76 15.65 -19.65 -5.22
N LEU A 77 16.92 -20.00 -5.45
CA LEU A 77 17.93 -20.13 -4.39
C LEU A 77 18.24 -18.77 -3.72
N ASP A 78 18.28 -17.70 -4.50
CA ASP A 78 18.47 -16.34 -3.98
C ASP A 78 17.26 -15.94 -3.13
N ALA A 79 16.05 -16.21 -3.60
CA ALA A 79 14.82 -15.95 -2.85
C ALA A 79 14.77 -16.80 -1.54
N VAL A 80 15.17 -18.06 -1.58
CA VAL A 80 15.28 -18.90 -0.38
C VAL A 80 16.28 -18.31 0.62
N SER A 81 17.45 -17.88 0.16
CA SER A 81 18.46 -17.25 1.00
C SER A 81 17.95 -15.95 1.62
N PHE A 82 17.28 -15.11 0.83
CA PHE A 82 16.67 -13.86 1.27
C PHE A 82 15.64 -14.11 2.37
N PHE A 83 14.61 -14.90 2.11
CA PHE A 83 13.52 -15.12 3.08
C PHE A 83 14.02 -15.80 4.36
N ARG A 84 14.98 -16.73 4.27
CA ARG A 84 15.61 -17.36 5.44
C ARG A 84 16.35 -16.37 6.33
N SER A 85 16.97 -15.33 5.76
CA SER A 85 17.65 -14.30 6.54
C SER A 85 16.68 -13.50 7.44
N TYR A 86 15.38 -13.51 7.11
CA TYR A 86 14.30 -12.91 7.90
C TYR A 86 13.48 -13.92 8.70
N GLY A 87 13.96 -15.16 8.83
CA GLY A 87 13.34 -16.20 9.67
C GLY A 87 12.22 -16.99 8.99
N ILE A 88 11.96 -16.79 7.71
CA ILE A 88 11.04 -17.62 6.92
C ILE A 88 11.84 -18.78 6.35
N THR A 89 11.72 -19.98 6.98
CA THR A 89 12.63 -21.11 6.72
C THR A 89 12.01 -22.23 5.91
N ASP A 90 10.69 -22.28 5.80
CA ASP A 90 9.97 -23.31 5.05
C ASP A 90 10.14 -23.11 3.54
N THR A 91 10.89 -24.03 2.92
CA THR A 91 11.26 -23.96 1.50
C THR A 91 10.03 -24.06 0.58
N ASP A 92 9.07 -24.93 0.92
CA ASP A 92 7.87 -25.13 0.11
C ASP A 92 7.00 -23.85 0.08
N THR A 93 6.95 -23.14 1.20
CA THR A 93 6.27 -21.83 1.28
C THR A 93 7.02 -20.79 0.46
N ILE A 94 8.35 -20.74 0.53
CA ILE A 94 9.15 -19.79 -0.25
C ILE A 94 9.02 -20.05 -1.75
N GLU A 95 9.01 -21.32 -2.19
CA GLU A 95 8.81 -21.68 -3.60
C GLU A 95 7.45 -21.18 -4.11
N LYS A 96 6.38 -21.38 -3.33
CA LYS A 96 5.05 -20.85 -3.69
C LYS A 96 5.03 -19.32 -3.78
N ILE A 97 5.71 -18.62 -2.87
CA ILE A 97 5.83 -17.17 -2.91
C ILE A 97 6.58 -16.75 -4.18
N TYR A 98 7.68 -17.43 -4.51
CA TYR A 98 8.48 -17.18 -5.70
C TYR A 98 7.65 -17.35 -6.98
N ASP A 99 6.89 -18.45 -7.09
CA ASP A 99 6.01 -18.71 -8.24
C ASP A 99 4.91 -17.66 -8.38
N LEU A 100 4.30 -17.24 -7.27
CA LEU A 100 3.29 -16.15 -7.27
C LEU A 100 3.87 -14.83 -7.74
N ILE A 101 5.09 -14.49 -7.33
CA ILE A 101 5.77 -13.25 -7.74
C ILE A 101 6.10 -13.29 -9.24
N ILE A 102 6.60 -14.43 -9.74
CA ILE A 102 6.86 -14.60 -11.18
C ILE A 102 5.59 -14.45 -12.01
N ALA A 103 4.47 -14.96 -11.51
CA ALA A 103 3.21 -14.95 -12.24
C ALA A 103 2.60 -13.55 -12.41
N ASP A 104 2.87 -12.62 -11.50
CA ASP A 104 2.34 -11.23 -11.54
C ASP A 104 3.41 -10.21 -11.12
N PRO A 105 4.29 -9.81 -12.06
CA PRO A 105 5.36 -8.85 -11.80
C PRO A 105 4.86 -7.51 -11.27
N ALA A 106 5.57 -6.98 -10.28
CA ALA A 106 5.27 -5.71 -9.61
C ALA A 106 3.94 -5.70 -8.83
N ASN A 107 3.32 -6.85 -8.60
CA ASN A 107 2.06 -6.94 -7.87
C ASN A 107 2.23 -6.43 -6.43
N TYR A 108 3.23 -6.93 -5.71
CA TYR A 108 3.44 -6.55 -4.31
C TYR A 108 3.94 -5.12 -4.13
N LEU A 109 4.53 -4.52 -5.17
CA LEU A 109 4.88 -3.10 -5.18
C LEU A 109 3.63 -2.21 -5.12
N LYS A 110 2.53 -2.59 -5.80
CA LYS A 110 1.25 -1.85 -5.74
C LYS A 110 0.77 -1.70 -4.29
N TYR A 111 0.85 -2.77 -3.52
CA TYR A 111 0.41 -2.79 -2.11
C TYR A 111 1.36 -2.01 -1.22
N TYR A 112 2.65 -2.38 -1.20
CA TYR A 112 3.60 -1.85 -0.23
C TYR A 112 4.02 -0.41 -0.54
N ILE A 113 4.44 -0.12 -1.77
CA ILE A 113 4.82 1.24 -2.16
C ILE A 113 3.60 2.16 -2.12
N GLY A 114 2.44 1.68 -2.60
CA GLY A 114 1.20 2.44 -2.48
C GLY A 114 0.86 2.79 -1.03
N TYR A 115 1.02 1.86 -0.10
CA TYR A 115 0.86 2.12 1.33
C TYR A 115 1.83 3.18 1.86
N VAL A 116 3.11 3.07 1.52
CA VAL A 116 4.14 4.04 1.90
C VAL A 116 3.80 5.44 1.38
N GLU A 117 3.35 5.55 0.14
CA GLU A 117 2.93 6.83 -0.46
C GLU A 117 1.78 7.49 0.31
N PHE A 118 0.79 6.71 0.78
CA PHE A 118 -0.28 7.25 1.64
C PHE A 118 0.23 7.67 3.02
N LEU A 119 1.21 6.98 3.59
CA LEU A 119 1.83 7.40 4.85
C LEU A 119 2.60 8.71 4.70
N GLU A 120 3.39 8.85 3.63
CA GLU A 120 4.14 10.07 3.35
C GLU A 120 3.21 11.26 3.09
N MET A 121 2.16 11.08 2.25
CA MET A 121 1.15 12.12 2.04
C MET A 121 0.45 12.52 3.34
N LYS A 122 0.16 11.57 4.23
CA LYS A 122 -0.43 11.88 5.54
C LYS A 122 0.51 12.70 6.39
N LYS A 123 1.80 12.39 6.39
CA LYS A 123 2.82 13.16 7.10
C LYS A 123 2.93 14.58 6.53
N GLU A 124 2.99 14.70 5.21
CA GLU A 124 2.98 16.01 4.53
C GLU A 124 1.73 16.83 4.91
N ALA A 125 0.55 16.18 4.93
CA ALA A 125 -0.71 16.85 5.35
C ALA A 125 -0.65 17.33 6.80
N LEU A 126 -0.08 16.53 7.72
CA LEU A 126 0.14 16.92 9.11
C LEU A 126 1.04 18.15 9.21
N ASP A 127 2.15 18.17 8.48
CA ASP A 127 3.10 19.26 8.50
C ASP A 127 2.51 20.55 7.88
N MET A 128 1.71 20.41 6.80
CA MET A 128 1.13 21.56 6.09
C MET A 128 -0.10 22.15 6.77
N TRP A 129 -0.95 21.31 7.35
CA TRP A 129 -2.24 21.75 7.91
C TRP A 129 -2.16 22.02 9.41
N GLY A 130 -1.12 21.57 10.11
CA GLY A 130 -0.93 21.83 11.52
C GLY A 130 -2.17 21.47 12.36
N ASP A 131 -2.67 22.45 13.11
CA ASP A 131 -3.85 22.28 13.96
C ASP A 131 -5.16 22.03 13.18
N ASP A 132 -5.20 22.34 11.88
CA ASP A 132 -6.34 22.07 11.00
C ASP A 132 -6.34 20.64 10.45
N PHE A 133 -5.35 19.81 10.80
CA PHE A 133 -5.31 18.42 10.37
C PHE A 133 -6.36 17.59 11.10
N SER A 134 -7.09 16.77 10.32
CA SER A 134 -7.82 15.63 10.85
C SER A 134 -7.70 14.43 9.91
N GLN A 135 -7.80 13.24 10.48
CA GLN A 135 -7.81 11.99 9.69
C GLN A 135 -8.92 11.99 8.63
N GLU A 136 -10.10 12.46 9.01
CA GLU A 136 -11.25 12.58 8.10
C GLU A 136 -10.97 13.56 6.96
N LYS A 137 -10.41 14.74 7.25
CA LYS A 137 -10.03 15.74 6.25
C LYS A 137 -9.01 15.17 5.26
N PHE A 138 -7.99 14.48 5.76
CA PHE A 138 -6.99 13.84 4.90
C PHE A 138 -7.61 12.76 4.02
N HIS A 139 -8.39 11.85 4.60
CA HIS A 139 -9.06 10.78 3.83
C HIS A 139 -9.98 11.36 2.76
N LYS A 140 -10.78 12.38 3.13
CA LYS A 140 -11.66 13.05 2.18
C LYS A 140 -10.87 13.69 1.04
N ALA A 141 -9.78 14.38 1.35
CA ALA A 141 -8.97 15.06 0.35
C ALA A 141 -8.39 14.09 -0.70
N VAL A 142 -7.79 12.98 -0.26
CA VAL A 142 -7.22 11.99 -1.18
C VAL A 142 -8.29 11.24 -1.97
N LEU A 143 -9.42 10.89 -1.34
CA LEU A 143 -10.53 10.20 -2.00
C LEU A 143 -11.30 11.09 -2.98
N ASP A 144 -11.37 12.40 -2.76
CA ASP A 144 -11.96 13.36 -3.69
C ASP A 144 -11.17 13.44 -5.01
N VAL A 145 -9.86 13.29 -4.96
CA VAL A 145 -9.00 13.18 -6.16
C VAL A 145 -9.24 11.85 -6.87
N GLY A 146 -9.34 10.77 -6.10
CA GLY A 146 -9.51 9.41 -6.61
C GLY A 146 -8.24 8.85 -7.26
N PRO A 147 -8.32 7.65 -7.90
CA PRO A 147 -7.17 6.98 -8.47
C PRO A 147 -6.42 7.84 -9.50
N ALA A 148 -5.16 8.14 -9.21
CA ALA A 148 -4.25 8.94 -10.03
C ALA A 148 -2.79 8.63 -9.66
N PRO A 149 -1.79 9.08 -10.44
CA PRO A 149 -0.40 9.12 -10.00
C PRO A 149 -0.25 9.88 -8.68
N PHE A 150 0.63 9.43 -7.81
CA PHE A 150 0.74 9.97 -6.44
C PHE A 150 1.19 11.44 -6.40
N ASP A 151 2.01 11.88 -7.32
CA ASP A 151 2.39 13.30 -7.47
C ASP A 151 1.15 14.18 -7.73
N LEU A 152 0.25 13.74 -8.62
CA LEU A 152 -1.01 14.44 -8.86
C LEU A 152 -1.94 14.38 -7.64
N VAL A 153 -2.02 13.22 -6.95
CA VAL A 153 -2.81 13.14 -5.72
C VAL A 153 -2.33 14.15 -4.69
N ARG A 154 -1.00 14.26 -4.47
CA ARG A 154 -0.40 15.27 -3.57
C ARG A 154 -0.79 16.69 -3.97
N ASP A 155 -0.61 17.02 -5.24
CA ASP A 155 -0.87 18.38 -5.73
C ASP A 155 -2.33 18.81 -5.55
N TYR A 156 -3.26 17.91 -5.79
CA TYR A 156 -4.68 18.22 -5.71
C TYR A 156 -5.31 18.02 -4.33
N ALA A 157 -4.77 17.10 -3.51
CA ALA A 157 -5.31 16.84 -2.18
C ALA A 157 -4.72 17.74 -1.10
N LEU A 158 -3.42 18.07 -1.17
CA LEU A 158 -2.73 18.75 -0.08
C LEU A 158 -2.62 20.27 -0.27
N LYS A 159 -2.56 20.77 -1.49
CA LYS A 159 -2.32 22.19 -1.80
C LYS A 159 -3.60 23.03 -1.95
N LYS A 160 -4.76 22.52 -1.56
CA LYS A 160 -6.03 23.25 -1.60
C LYS A 160 -6.37 23.86 -0.26
#